data_d01bb61d4f0ac5415de17037f28cf839
#
_entry.id   d01bb61d4f0ac5415de17037f28cf839
#
_cell.length_a   1.000
_cell.length_b   1.000
_cell.length_c   1.000
_cell.angle_alpha   90.00
_cell.angle_beta   90.00
_cell.angle_gamma   90.00
#
_symmetry.space_group_name_H-M   'P 1'
#
loop_
_entity.id
_entity.type
_entity.pdbx_description
1 polymer ?
#
loop_
_entity_poly.entity_id
_entity_poly.type
_entity_poly.pdbx_seq_one_letter_code
_entity_poly.pdbx_strand_id
1 'polypeptide(L)'
;MHEKRNNMSAFTSVRRTALGALTIIAGALLVSPAHSQNYPISSGQRATAQQVSERGIPLSELAPNAPDTYTVQRGDTLWGISGIYLKRPWRWPELWGMNLQTISNPHLIYPGQTLYLDKDGSYARLRTTPPGMQSSEPQTVRVSPRTRSDSLANTAIPTLKPHLIEPFLVEPLVVDADVLQRAPRIVATTEERVLMASGDRAYVRGDASAPVRAEPGEPRYFRVFRDAVALKDPVSGEILGYEAQYLGKAELVRGESFEDIPNGKGGMVSEYIPATVDLSATKEEIRAGDRILPAPARVFTSYTPRAPHIDVEARVVSIYGSFSAAYAAQNQVVAINMGAQDGIEPGHVLSLLTKGDRIKDTTDSAKAVIKLPSESNGTAMVFRTFDRVSYALLLEIRSGVRVGDRLVNPD
;
A
#
# COMPACT_ATOMS: atom_id res chain seq x y z
N MET A 1 -30.63 -0.43 -85.78
CA MET A 1 -29.75 -1.19 -86.70
C MET A 1 -28.96 -2.14 -85.89
N HIS A 2 -29.32 -3.43 -86.01
CA HIS A 2 -28.60 -4.66 -85.91
C HIS A 2 -27.75 -4.86 -84.63
N GLU A 3 -27.84 -5.92 -84.00
CA GLU A 3 -28.35 -7.31 -84.08
C GLU A 3 -27.49 -8.14 -83.07
N LYS A 4 -28.22 -8.75 -82.15
CA LYS A 4 -28.23 -10.24 -81.87
C LYS A 4 -26.90 -11.00 -81.86
N ARG A 5 -26.56 -11.70 -80.77
CA ARG A 5 -26.83 -13.14 -80.72
C ARG A 5 -26.43 -13.74 -79.39
N ASN A 6 -27.37 -14.48 -78.84
CA ASN A 6 -27.29 -15.63 -77.95
C ASN A 6 -26.07 -16.57 -78.19
N ASN A 7 -25.56 -17.17 -77.14
CA ASN A 7 -25.50 -18.63 -77.14
C ASN A 7 -25.49 -19.19 -75.69
N MET A 8 -26.36 -20.12 -75.57
CA MET A 8 -26.67 -20.99 -74.43
C MET A 8 -25.95 -22.29 -74.65
N SER A 9 -25.33 -22.87 -73.62
CA SER A 9 -25.17 -24.34 -73.40
C SER A 9 -24.36 -24.48 -72.10
N ALA A 10 -24.78 -25.14 -71.18
CA ALA A 10 -25.27 -26.46 -70.85
C ALA A 10 -24.47 -27.04 -69.66
N PHE A 11 -25.22 -27.29 -68.65
CA PHE A 11 -25.07 -28.29 -67.58
C PHE A 11 -23.76 -29.09 -67.48
N THR A 12 -23.13 -29.03 -66.30
CA THR A 12 -22.73 -30.29 -65.66
C THR A 12 -22.69 -30.11 -64.13
N SER A 13 -23.55 -30.83 -63.46
CA SER A 13 -23.63 -30.97 -62.00
C SER A 13 -22.45 -31.83 -61.46
N VAL A 14 -21.68 -31.28 -60.57
CA VAL A 14 -20.83 -32.11 -59.68
C VAL A 14 -21.17 -31.79 -58.25
N ARG A 15 -21.88 -32.71 -57.64
CA ARG A 15 -22.04 -32.79 -56.18
C ARG A 15 -20.65 -33.00 -55.54
N ARG A 16 -20.19 -32.05 -54.77
CA ARG A 16 -19.12 -32.28 -53.79
C ARG A 16 -19.64 -32.01 -52.41
N THR A 17 -19.78 -33.06 -51.67
CA THR A 17 -19.98 -33.10 -50.21
C THR A 17 -18.92 -32.27 -49.53
N ALA A 18 -19.34 -31.14 -48.94
CA ALA A 18 -18.50 -30.35 -48.06
C ALA A 18 -18.52 -31.01 -46.66
N LEU A 19 -17.43 -31.66 -46.30
CA LEU A 19 -17.13 -32.08 -44.95
C LEU A 19 -16.78 -30.81 -44.15
N GLY A 20 -17.67 -30.42 -43.26
CA GLY A 20 -17.43 -29.27 -42.36
C GLY A 20 -16.35 -29.64 -41.35
N ALA A 21 -15.18 -29.07 -41.50
CA ALA A 21 -14.16 -29.08 -40.46
C ALA A 21 -14.56 -28.06 -39.37
N LEU A 22 -15.08 -28.59 -38.28
CA LEU A 22 -15.35 -27.82 -37.04
C LEU A 22 -14.00 -27.53 -36.39
N THR A 23 -13.45 -26.32 -36.62
CA THR A 23 -12.24 -25.86 -35.95
C THR A 23 -12.62 -25.47 -34.50
N ILE A 24 -12.36 -26.37 -33.57
CA ILE A 24 -12.42 -26.06 -32.11
C ILE A 24 -11.24 -25.16 -31.82
N ILE A 25 -11.49 -23.86 -31.69
CA ILE A 25 -10.55 -22.90 -31.07
C ILE A 25 -10.52 -23.22 -29.59
N ALA A 26 -9.55 -24.02 -29.17
CA ALA A 26 -9.20 -24.19 -27.77
C ALA A 26 -8.62 -22.87 -27.28
N GLY A 27 -9.48 -22.07 -26.65
CA GLY A 27 -9.05 -20.89 -25.89
C GLY A 27 -8.16 -21.35 -24.74
N ALA A 28 -6.85 -21.24 -24.90
CA ALA A 28 -5.91 -21.35 -23.80
C ALA A 28 -6.18 -20.20 -22.83
N LEU A 29 -6.96 -20.44 -21.78
CA LEU A 29 -7.02 -19.62 -20.60
C LEU A 29 -5.61 -19.59 -20.03
N LEU A 30 -4.89 -18.51 -20.25
CA LEU A 30 -3.66 -18.18 -19.53
C LEU A 30 -4.05 -17.99 -18.07
N VAL A 31 -4.02 -19.09 -17.31
CA VAL A 31 -4.05 -19.05 -15.85
C VAL A 31 -2.73 -18.43 -15.43
N SER A 32 -2.75 -17.14 -15.17
CA SER A 32 -1.63 -16.47 -14.49
C SER A 32 -1.35 -17.22 -13.19
N PRO A 33 -0.10 -17.64 -12.93
CA PRO A 33 0.22 -18.27 -11.66
C PRO A 33 -0.11 -17.29 -10.54
N ALA A 34 -1.03 -17.67 -9.64
CA ALA A 34 -1.29 -16.96 -8.41
C ALA A 34 0.03 -16.96 -7.62
N HIS A 35 0.70 -15.80 -7.55
CA HIS A 35 1.86 -15.64 -6.71
C HIS A 35 1.40 -15.77 -5.27
N SER A 36 1.84 -16.82 -4.59
CA SER A 36 1.68 -16.92 -3.15
C SER A 36 2.37 -15.71 -2.53
N GLN A 37 1.60 -14.89 -1.83
CA GLN A 37 2.14 -13.72 -1.11
C GLN A 37 3.00 -14.25 0.04
N ASN A 38 4.31 -14.38 -0.20
CA ASN A 38 5.28 -14.59 0.86
C ASN A 38 5.46 -13.26 1.60
N TYR A 39 4.83 -13.16 2.78
CA TYR A 39 5.03 -12.02 3.67
C TYR A 39 6.35 -12.20 4.42
N PRO A 40 7.39 -11.41 4.14
CA PRO A 40 8.66 -11.56 4.83
C PRO A 40 8.51 -11.17 6.30
N ILE A 41 8.89 -12.07 7.19
CA ILE A 41 8.95 -11.83 8.63
C ILE A 41 10.38 -11.43 8.95
N SER A 42 10.58 -10.33 9.70
CA SER A 42 11.90 -9.90 10.11
C SER A 42 12.54 -10.91 11.09
N SER A 43 13.86 -10.96 11.10
CA SER A 43 14.60 -11.83 12.03
C SER A 43 14.28 -11.51 13.49
N GLY A 44 14.10 -10.23 13.83
CA GLY A 44 13.71 -9.81 15.18
C GLY A 44 12.33 -10.32 15.59
N GLN A 45 11.36 -10.27 14.69
CA GLN A 45 10.01 -10.80 14.94
C GLN A 45 10.01 -12.31 15.16
N ARG A 46 10.82 -13.03 14.39
CA ARG A 46 10.98 -14.48 14.56
C ARG A 46 11.64 -14.81 15.91
N ALA A 47 12.68 -14.05 16.31
CA ALA A 47 13.33 -14.22 17.61
C ALA A 47 12.36 -13.95 18.78
N THR A 48 11.58 -12.86 18.71
CA THR A 48 10.55 -12.54 19.72
C THR A 48 9.49 -13.65 19.78
N ALA A 49 9.02 -14.12 18.63
CA ALA A 49 8.05 -15.20 18.58
C ALA A 49 8.58 -16.50 19.16
N GLN A 50 9.84 -16.85 18.92
CA GLN A 50 10.50 -18.01 19.53
C GLN A 50 10.59 -17.88 21.05
N GLN A 51 11.03 -16.73 21.55
CA GLN A 51 11.14 -16.49 22.99
C GLN A 51 9.78 -16.61 23.71
N VAL A 52 8.71 -16.10 23.09
CA VAL A 52 7.34 -16.18 23.65
C VAL A 52 6.79 -17.59 23.53
N SER A 53 7.09 -18.33 22.43
CA SER A 53 6.60 -19.70 22.24
C SER A 53 7.10 -20.66 23.32
N GLU A 54 8.31 -20.42 23.86
CA GLU A 54 8.89 -21.25 24.93
C GLU A 54 8.25 -21.00 26.29
N ARG A 55 7.90 -19.75 26.60
CA ARG A 55 7.40 -19.31 27.92
C ARG A 55 5.90 -19.02 27.98
N GLY A 56 5.30 -18.66 26.87
CA GLY A 56 3.96 -18.07 26.81
C GLY A 56 3.97 -16.57 27.13
N ILE A 57 2.79 -15.97 27.13
CA ILE A 57 2.59 -14.56 27.50
C ILE A 57 2.19 -14.47 28.98
N PRO A 58 2.72 -13.51 29.76
CA PRO A 58 2.28 -13.29 31.14
C PRO A 58 0.78 -13.02 31.21
N LEU A 59 0.08 -13.58 32.19
CA LEU A 59 -1.36 -13.36 32.38
C LEU A 59 -1.71 -11.88 32.55
N SER A 60 -0.77 -11.06 33.06
CA SER A 60 -0.94 -9.61 33.21
C SER A 60 -1.14 -8.86 31.87
N GLU A 61 -0.66 -9.45 30.77
CA GLU A 61 -0.75 -8.88 29.41
C GLU A 61 -2.04 -9.29 28.69
N LEU A 62 -2.78 -10.26 29.21
CA LEU A 62 -4.06 -10.63 28.64
C LEU A 62 -5.09 -9.51 28.81
N ALA A 63 -5.96 -9.38 27.82
CA ALA A 63 -7.15 -8.55 27.92
C ALA A 63 -8.07 -9.06 29.05
N PRO A 64 -8.72 -8.18 29.83
CA PRO A 64 -9.58 -8.59 30.93
C PRO A 64 -10.69 -9.56 30.54
N ASN A 65 -11.16 -9.46 29.31
CA ASN A 65 -12.28 -10.25 28.76
C ASN A 65 -11.79 -11.25 27.68
N ALA A 66 -10.52 -11.67 27.72
CA ALA A 66 -9.99 -12.64 26.77
C ALA A 66 -10.81 -13.95 26.85
N PRO A 67 -11.44 -14.39 25.74
CA PRO A 67 -12.26 -15.61 25.75
C PRO A 67 -11.39 -16.84 25.80
N ASP A 68 -11.88 -17.94 26.38
CA ASP A 68 -11.16 -19.21 26.38
C ASP A 68 -11.07 -19.85 24.99
N THR A 69 -12.03 -19.53 24.12
CA THR A 69 -12.05 -19.98 22.71
C THR A 69 -12.52 -18.88 21.77
N TYR A 70 -11.94 -18.85 20.57
CA TYR A 70 -12.39 -17.95 19.51
C TYR A 70 -12.31 -18.64 18.16
N THR A 71 -13.38 -18.58 17.38
CA THR A 71 -13.38 -19.08 16.00
C THR A 71 -13.17 -17.92 15.04
N VAL A 72 -12.08 -18.00 14.28
CA VAL A 72 -11.69 -16.97 13.30
C VAL A 72 -12.78 -16.79 12.26
N GLN A 73 -13.23 -15.57 12.06
CA GLN A 73 -14.30 -15.22 11.13
C GLN A 73 -13.73 -14.63 9.82
N ARG A 74 -14.53 -14.69 8.78
CA ARG A 74 -14.18 -14.04 7.53
C ARG A 74 -14.19 -12.52 7.70
N GLY A 75 -13.08 -11.87 7.38
CA GLY A 75 -12.89 -10.43 7.57
C GLY A 75 -12.15 -10.05 8.84
N ASP A 76 -11.81 -11.03 9.70
CA ASP A 76 -10.89 -10.81 10.81
C ASP A 76 -9.51 -10.40 10.31
N THR A 77 -8.77 -9.76 11.20
CA THR A 77 -7.35 -9.43 11.01
C THR A 77 -6.55 -9.90 12.21
N LEU A 78 -5.26 -10.13 12.03
CA LEU A 78 -4.38 -10.48 13.15
C LEU A 78 -4.38 -9.39 14.22
N TRP A 79 -4.46 -8.13 13.82
CA TRP A 79 -4.61 -7.00 14.74
C TRP A 79 -5.89 -7.10 15.56
N GLY A 80 -7.03 -7.37 14.91
CA GLY A 80 -8.32 -7.51 15.57
C GLY A 80 -8.34 -8.66 16.56
N ILE A 81 -7.87 -9.85 16.15
CA ILE A 81 -7.78 -11.02 17.02
C ILE A 81 -6.83 -10.76 18.20
N SER A 82 -5.68 -10.13 17.94
CA SER A 82 -4.75 -9.76 19.02
C SER A 82 -5.43 -8.87 20.07
N GLY A 83 -6.25 -7.91 19.65
CA GLY A 83 -7.02 -7.03 20.55
C GLY A 83 -8.07 -7.76 21.39
N ILE A 84 -8.52 -8.93 20.96
CA ILE A 84 -9.42 -9.79 21.77
C ILE A 84 -8.66 -10.44 22.94
N TYR A 85 -7.42 -10.88 22.70
CA TYR A 85 -6.63 -11.62 23.66
C TYR A 85 -5.63 -10.79 24.46
N LEU A 86 -5.12 -9.69 23.90
CA LEU A 86 -4.04 -8.89 24.46
C LEU A 86 -4.52 -7.46 24.75
N LYS A 87 -4.01 -6.87 25.83
CA LYS A 87 -4.22 -5.45 26.14
C LYS A 87 -3.69 -4.52 25.06
N ARG A 88 -2.69 -5.01 24.29
CA ARG A 88 -1.96 -4.26 23.28
C ARG A 88 -2.02 -5.00 21.94
N PRO A 89 -2.91 -4.63 21.01
CA PRO A 89 -3.10 -5.34 19.74
C PRO A 89 -1.82 -5.46 18.89
N TRP A 90 -0.93 -4.48 18.95
CA TRP A 90 0.32 -4.47 18.20
C TRP A 90 1.30 -5.60 18.63
N ARG A 91 1.08 -6.24 19.79
CA ARG A 91 1.87 -7.38 20.28
C ARG A 91 1.46 -8.72 19.61
N TRP A 92 0.76 -8.69 18.48
CA TRP A 92 0.38 -9.92 17.78
C TRP A 92 1.57 -10.86 17.45
N PRO A 93 2.84 -10.41 17.27
CA PRO A 93 3.95 -11.35 17.12
C PRO A 93 4.12 -12.28 18.33
N GLU A 94 3.76 -11.82 19.52
CA GLU A 94 3.76 -12.63 20.74
C GLU A 94 2.59 -13.63 20.73
N LEU A 95 1.43 -13.22 20.20
CA LEU A 95 0.31 -14.13 19.94
C LEU A 95 0.73 -15.22 18.94
N TRP A 96 1.49 -14.86 17.93
CA TRP A 96 2.07 -15.80 16.98
C TRP A 96 3.08 -16.76 17.65
N GLY A 97 3.96 -16.26 18.50
CA GLY A 97 4.91 -17.07 19.26
C GLY A 97 4.21 -18.16 20.07
N MET A 98 3.03 -17.86 20.62
CA MET A 98 2.21 -18.84 21.33
C MET A 98 1.75 -20.03 20.44
N ASN A 99 1.78 -19.88 19.13
CA ASN A 99 1.32 -20.89 18.17
C ASN A 99 2.43 -21.49 17.28
N LEU A 100 3.71 -21.20 17.56
CA LEU A 100 4.82 -21.53 16.67
C LEU A 100 4.93 -23.04 16.33
N GLN A 101 4.52 -23.91 17.25
CA GLN A 101 4.53 -25.36 17.05
C GLN A 101 3.45 -25.83 16.07
N THR A 102 2.36 -25.09 15.94
CA THR A 102 1.19 -25.47 15.13
C THR A 102 1.08 -24.63 13.87
N ILE A 103 1.56 -23.40 13.89
CA ILE A 103 1.45 -22.43 12.79
C ILE A 103 2.87 -22.04 12.36
N SER A 104 3.37 -22.67 11.31
CA SER A 104 4.69 -22.36 10.73
C SER A 104 4.76 -20.96 10.09
N ASN A 105 3.62 -20.35 9.78
CA ASN A 105 3.52 -18.99 9.28
C ASN A 105 2.29 -18.31 9.89
N PRO A 106 2.44 -17.25 10.71
CA PRO A 106 1.33 -16.56 11.39
C PRO A 106 0.39 -15.83 10.42
N HIS A 107 0.86 -15.55 9.21
CA HIS A 107 0.03 -14.96 8.16
C HIS A 107 -0.95 -15.98 7.55
N LEU A 108 -0.89 -17.24 7.98
CA LEU A 108 -1.72 -18.33 7.49
C LEU A 108 -2.77 -18.78 8.53
N ILE A 109 -3.39 -17.83 9.24
CA ILE A 109 -4.59 -18.10 10.04
C ILE A 109 -5.81 -17.97 9.13
N TYR A 110 -6.71 -18.94 9.18
CA TYR A 110 -7.81 -19.06 8.23
C TYR A 110 -9.16 -18.90 8.92
N PRO A 111 -10.16 -18.31 8.24
CA PRO A 111 -11.52 -18.32 8.70
C PRO A 111 -12.03 -19.75 8.96
N GLY A 112 -12.73 -19.95 10.07
CA GLY A 112 -13.20 -21.26 10.54
C GLY A 112 -12.24 -21.98 11.48
N GLN A 113 -11.00 -21.52 11.64
CA GLN A 113 -10.03 -22.06 12.57
C GLN A 113 -10.38 -21.62 14.01
N THR A 114 -10.39 -22.56 14.97
CA THR A 114 -10.65 -22.23 16.39
C THR A 114 -9.34 -22.09 17.15
N LEU A 115 -9.23 -21.00 17.89
CA LEU A 115 -8.14 -20.68 18.78
C LEU A 115 -8.58 -20.98 20.21
N TYR A 116 -7.71 -21.63 21.00
CA TYR A 116 -7.93 -22.03 22.39
C TYR A 116 -6.92 -21.33 23.29
N LEU A 117 -7.40 -20.63 24.31
CA LEU A 117 -6.53 -19.99 25.31
C LEU A 117 -6.21 -20.99 26.41
N ASP A 118 -4.97 -21.40 26.47
CA ASP A 118 -4.43 -22.29 27.50
C ASP A 118 -3.68 -21.46 28.54
N LYS A 119 -4.08 -21.54 29.82
CA LYS A 119 -3.51 -20.80 30.94
C LYS A 119 -2.76 -21.78 31.83
N ASP A 120 -1.44 -21.65 31.89
CA ASP A 120 -0.56 -22.50 32.69
C ASP A 120 0.25 -21.64 33.67
N GLY A 121 -0.06 -21.77 34.96
CA GLY A 121 0.58 -20.99 36.03
C GLY A 121 0.41 -19.48 35.84
N SER A 122 1.52 -18.76 35.64
CA SER A 122 1.54 -17.30 35.44
C SER A 122 1.50 -16.88 33.95
N TYR A 123 1.41 -17.84 33.04
CA TYR A 123 1.49 -17.61 31.61
C TYR A 123 0.26 -18.14 30.87
N ALA A 124 0.00 -17.57 29.71
CA ALA A 124 -1.03 -18.03 28.79
C ALA A 124 -0.42 -18.36 27.42
N ARG A 125 -1.04 -19.33 26.74
CA ARG A 125 -0.71 -19.76 25.39
C ARG A 125 -1.97 -19.85 24.56
N LEU A 126 -1.85 -19.54 23.28
CA LEU A 126 -2.94 -19.74 22.34
C LEU A 126 -2.61 -20.95 21.45
N ARG A 127 -3.53 -21.89 21.36
CA ARG A 127 -3.38 -23.13 20.57
C ARG A 127 -4.49 -23.26 19.54
N THR A 128 -4.22 -23.98 18.46
CA THR A 128 -5.23 -24.36 17.46
C THR A 128 -5.84 -25.75 17.73
N THR A 129 -5.32 -26.46 18.74
CA THR A 129 -5.82 -27.75 19.21
C THR A 129 -6.43 -27.61 20.60
N PRO A 130 -7.55 -28.31 20.90
CA PRO A 130 -8.16 -28.27 22.23
C PRO A 130 -7.18 -28.65 23.35
N PRO A 131 -7.27 -28.04 24.55
CA PRO A 131 -6.50 -28.43 25.71
C PRO A 131 -6.73 -29.91 26.05
N GLY A 132 -5.64 -30.62 26.35
CA GLY A 132 -5.71 -32.07 26.69
C GLY A 132 -5.53 -33.04 25.53
N MET A 133 -5.57 -32.60 24.29
CA MET A 133 -5.08 -33.39 23.16
C MET A 133 -3.59 -33.14 22.99
N GLN A 134 -2.77 -34.09 23.42
CA GLN A 134 -1.37 -34.12 22.99
C GLN A 134 -1.37 -34.26 21.46
N SER A 135 -0.54 -33.48 20.80
CA SER A 135 -0.34 -33.60 19.36
C SER A 135 0.16 -35.02 19.06
N SER A 136 -0.77 -35.91 18.74
CA SER A 136 -0.40 -37.15 18.07
C SER A 136 0.33 -36.77 16.79
N GLU A 137 1.43 -37.48 16.51
CA GLU A 137 2.18 -37.35 15.25
C GLU A 137 1.23 -37.20 14.08
N PRO A 138 1.55 -36.37 13.08
CA PRO A 138 0.67 -36.17 11.94
C PRO A 138 0.37 -37.52 11.30
N GLN A 139 -0.86 -38.00 11.47
CA GLN A 139 -1.32 -39.19 10.76
C GLN A 139 -1.20 -38.88 9.27
N THR A 140 -0.33 -39.61 8.60
CA THR A 140 -0.19 -39.57 7.15
C THR A 140 -1.48 -40.10 6.55
N VAL A 141 -2.43 -39.23 6.31
CA VAL A 141 -3.65 -39.59 5.56
C VAL A 141 -3.23 -39.66 4.10
N ARG A 142 -3.22 -40.85 3.55
CA ARG A 142 -3.03 -41.08 2.12
C ARG A 142 -4.22 -40.53 1.37
N VAL A 143 -4.13 -39.31 0.90
CA VAL A 143 -5.19 -38.63 0.13
C VAL A 143 -5.08 -39.10 -1.32
N SER A 144 -6.17 -39.59 -1.85
CA SER A 144 -6.32 -40.00 -3.24
C SER A 144 -6.09 -38.80 -4.20
N PRO A 145 -5.52 -39.00 -5.42
CA PRO A 145 -5.04 -37.93 -6.30
C PRO A 145 -6.13 -37.06 -6.98
N ARG A 146 -7.31 -36.96 -6.42
CA ARG A 146 -8.39 -36.06 -6.90
C ARG A 146 -8.58 -34.81 -6.08
N THR A 147 -7.67 -34.48 -5.19
CA THR A 147 -7.75 -33.26 -4.40
C THR A 147 -7.26 -32.06 -5.22
N ARG A 148 -8.18 -31.16 -5.54
CA ARG A 148 -7.88 -29.82 -6.01
C ARG A 148 -7.01 -29.15 -4.92
N SER A 149 -5.76 -28.89 -5.21
CA SER A 149 -4.92 -28.06 -4.35
C SER A 149 -5.26 -26.58 -4.63
N ASP A 150 -6.32 -26.08 -4.02
CA ASP A 150 -6.53 -24.65 -3.95
C ASP A 150 -5.51 -24.10 -2.95
N SER A 151 -4.70 -23.14 -3.39
CA SER A 151 -3.73 -22.48 -2.52
C SER A 151 -4.49 -21.72 -1.44
N LEU A 152 -4.55 -22.25 -0.22
CA LEU A 152 -5.15 -21.62 0.95
C LEU A 152 -4.46 -20.29 1.34
N ALA A 153 -3.28 -20.01 0.81
CA ALA A 153 -2.56 -18.77 1.05
C ALA A 153 -3.38 -17.51 0.74
N ASN A 154 -4.31 -17.59 -0.23
CA ASN A 154 -5.17 -16.47 -0.61
C ASN A 154 -6.39 -16.28 0.32
N THR A 155 -6.63 -17.20 1.24
CA THR A 155 -7.75 -17.15 2.20
C THR A 155 -7.30 -16.83 3.62
N ALA A 156 -5.98 -16.67 3.86
CA ALA A 156 -5.45 -16.25 5.15
C ALA A 156 -5.91 -14.84 5.51
N ILE A 157 -6.17 -14.61 6.81
CA ILE A 157 -6.53 -13.28 7.29
C ILE A 157 -5.33 -12.32 7.22
N PRO A 158 -5.52 -11.06 6.80
CA PRO A 158 -4.44 -10.08 6.74
C PRO A 158 -4.10 -9.52 8.13
N THR A 159 -2.91 -8.95 8.27
CA THR A 159 -2.49 -8.23 9.50
C THR A 159 -3.41 -7.05 9.80
N LEU A 160 -3.65 -6.22 8.79
CA LEU A 160 -4.59 -5.09 8.77
C LEU A 160 -5.44 -5.20 7.52
N LYS A 161 -6.57 -4.51 7.50
CA LYS A 161 -7.43 -4.48 6.30
C LYS A 161 -6.66 -3.83 5.14
N PRO A 162 -6.37 -4.55 4.04
CA PRO A 162 -5.51 -4.06 2.95
C PRO A 162 -6.01 -2.75 2.33
N HIS A 163 -7.33 -2.58 2.20
CA HIS A 163 -7.93 -1.38 1.62
C HIS A 163 -7.66 -0.09 2.42
N LEU A 164 -7.24 -0.20 3.69
CA LEU A 164 -6.87 0.97 4.50
C LEU A 164 -5.47 1.50 4.17
N ILE A 165 -4.58 0.65 3.66
CA ILE A 165 -3.18 0.99 3.41
C ILE A 165 -2.87 1.07 1.91
N GLU A 166 -3.48 0.18 1.11
CA GLU A 166 -3.17 0.03 -0.32
C GLU A 166 -3.21 1.35 -1.12
N PRO A 167 -4.20 2.25 -0.93
CA PRO A 167 -4.23 3.53 -1.61
C PRO A 167 -2.98 4.38 -1.31
N PHE A 168 -2.48 4.30 -0.09
CA PHE A 168 -1.38 5.14 0.40
C PHE A 168 0.02 4.54 0.13
N LEU A 169 0.12 3.27 -0.29
CA LEU A 169 1.41 2.66 -0.63
C LEU A 169 2.02 3.24 -1.91
N VAL A 170 1.17 3.69 -2.81
CA VAL A 170 1.58 4.17 -4.14
C VAL A 170 1.64 5.68 -4.20
N GLU A 171 0.86 6.39 -3.38
CA GLU A 171 0.58 7.80 -3.53
C GLU A 171 1.61 8.74 -2.89
N PRO A 172 1.95 8.63 -1.59
CA PRO A 172 2.84 9.58 -0.97
C PRO A 172 4.22 9.59 -1.63
N LEU A 173 4.70 10.76 -1.95
CA LEU A 173 6.04 10.97 -2.45
C LEU A 173 6.65 12.16 -1.73
N VAL A 174 7.68 11.91 -0.94
CA VAL A 174 8.54 12.94 -0.38
C VAL A 174 9.83 12.96 -1.19
N VAL A 175 10.18 14.12 -1.70
CA VAL A 175 11.35 14.33 -2.55
C VAL A 175 12.09 15.58 -2.13
N ASP A 176 13.32 15.71 -2.58
CA ASP A 176 14.05 16.97 -2.53
C ASP A 176 13.44 18.00 -3.47
N ALA A 177 13.70 19.28 -3.20
CA ALA A 177 13.10 20.41 -3.91
C ALA A 177 13.28 20.36 -5.43
N ASP A 178 14.40 19.85 -5.90
CA ASP A 178 14.80 19.85 -7.29
C ASP A 178 14.34 18.61 -8.09
N VAL A 179 14.01 17.51 -7.41
CA VAL A 179 13.61 16.25 -8.07
C VAL A 179 12.37 16.46 -8.93
N LEU A 180 11.35 17.11 -8.38
CA LEU A 180 10.11 17.35 -9.13
C LEU A 180 10.31 18.39 -10.23
N GLN A 181 11.18 19.38 -10.01
CA GLN A 181 11.47 20.41 -11.03
C GLN A 181 12.16 19.81 -12.26
N ARG A 182 13.05 18.84 -12.08
CA ARG A 182 13.76 18.14 -13.15
C ARG A 182 12.96 17.00 -13.79
N ALA A 183 11.92 16.54 -13.13
CA ALA A 183 11.08 15.45 -13.61
C ALA A 183 10.44 15.82 -14.98
N PRO A 184 10.23 14.83 -15.87
CA PRO A 184 9.50 15.03 -17.11
C PRO A 184 8.13 15.65 -16.86
N ARG A 185 7.73 16.58 -17.72
CA ARG A 185 6.47 17.34 -17.58
C ARG A 185 5.51 17.08 -18.72
N ILE A 186 4.25 17.10 -18.40
CA ILE A 186 3.17 17.11 -19.39
C ILE A 186 3.18 18.47 -20.09
N VAL A 187 3.23 18.49 -21.42
CA VAL A 187 3.33 19.72 -22.22
C VAL A 187 2.07 20.02 -23.01
N ALA A 188 1.32 18.99 -23.42
CA ALA A 188 0.13 19.15 -24.24
C ALA A 188 -0.77 17.91 -24.14
N THR A 189 -1.98 18.05 -24.72
CA THR A 189 -2.97 16.99 -24.93
C THR A 189 -3.30 16.84 -26.41
N THR A 190 -4.01 15.79 -26.79
CA THR A 190 -4.43 15.54 -28.18
C THR A 190 -5.45 16.56 -28.70
N GLU A 191 -6.24 17.20 -27.84
CA GLU A 191 -7.38 18.05 -28.23
C GLU A 191 -7.31 19.47 -27.63
N GLU A 192 -6.09 19.95 -27.28
CA GLU A 192 -5.86 21.25 -26.61
C GLU A 192 -6.71 21.45 -25.34
N ARG A 193 -7.09 20.36 -24.68
CA ARG A 193 -7.84 20.42 -23.43
C ARG A 193 -6.97 21.00 -22.32
N VAL A 194 -7.55 21.84 -21.49
CA VAL A 194 -6.89 22.41 -20.32
C VAL A 194 -6.75 21.39 -19.21
N LEU A 195 -7.76 20.53 -19.05
CA LEU A 195 -7.85 19.51 -18.01
C LEU A 195 -7.99 18.12 -18.63
N MET A 196 -7.31 17.15 -18.05
CA MET A 196 -7.28 15.76 -18.50
C MET A 196 -7.75 14.84 -17.38
N ALA A 197 -8.40 13.75 -17.77
CA ALA A 197 -8.90 12.71 -16.89
C ALA A 197 -8.41 11.32 -17.31
N SER A 198 -8.87 10.30 -16.61
CA SER A 198 -8.58 8.90 -16.95
C SER A 198 -9.11 8.56 -18.34
N GLY A 199 -8.26 7.96 -19.17
CA GLY A 199 -8.53 7.63 -20.57
C GLY A 199 -8.00 8.65 -21.57
N ASP A 200 -7.61 9.84 -21.15
CA ASP A 200 -7.03 10.84 -22.02
C ASP A 200 -5.57 10.52 -22.33
N ARG A 201 -5.13 11.00 -23.49
CA ARG A 201 -3.74 10.93 -23.94
C ARG A 201 -3.04 12.26 -23.73
N ALA A 202 -1.81 12.21 -23.20
CA ALA A 202 -0.99 13.39 -22.94
C ALA A 202 0.39 13.25 -23.60
N TYR A 203 1.00 14.40 -23.90
CA TYR A 203 2.36 14.48 -24.40
C TYR A 203 3.29 14.97 -23.30
N VAL A 204 4.43 14.29 -23.16
CA VAL A 204 5.39 14.50 -22.08
C VAL A 204 6.75 14.86 -22.68
N ARG A 205 7.41 15.84 -22.05
CA ARG A 205 8.79 16.23 -22.37
C ARG A 205 9.67 16.01 -21.13
N GLY A 206 10.71 15.21 -21.30
CA GLY A 206 11.76 15.02 -20.32
C GLY A 206 12.75 16.18 -20.28
N ASP A 207 13.71 16.08 -19.38
CA ASP A 207 14.90 16.91 -19.38
C ASP A 207 15.89 16.39 -20.45
N ALA A 208 16.73 17.26 -20.98
CA ALA A 208 17.76 16.88 -21.96
C ALA A 208 18.72 15.80 -21.42
N SER A 209 18.94 15.77 -20.11
CA SER A 209 19.76 14.76 -19.41
C SER A 209 18.99 13.47 -19.06
N ALA A 210 17.66 13.52 -19.06
CA ALA A 210 16.77 12.40 -18.69
C ALA A 210 15.53 12.36 -19.61
N PRO A 211 15.70 12.01 -20.90
CA PRO A 211 14.59 11.89 -21.83
C PRO A 211 13.70 10.69 -21.47
N VAL A 212 12.43 10.76 -21.81
CA VAL A 212 11.47 9.67 -21.61
C VAL A 212 11.61 8.66 -22.76
N ARG A 213 12.20 7.50 -22.48
CA ARG A 213 12.49 6.47 -23.49
C ARG A 213 11.53 5.28 -23.36
N ALA A 214 11.25 4.64 -24.49
CA ALA A 214 10.42 3.43 -24.56
C ALA A 214 11.25 2.16 -24.83
N GLU A 215 12.53 2.15 -24.46
CA GLU A 215 13.47 1.05 -24.67
C GLU A 215 13.23 -0.09 -23.65
N PRO A 216 13.64 -1.34 -23.96
CA PRO A 216 13.61 -2.41 -22.99
C PRO A 216 14.45 -2.09 -21.75
N GLY A 217 13.85 -2.22 -20.57
CA GLY A 217 14.48 -1.88 -19.28
C GLY A 217 14.14 -0.49 -18.76
N GLU A 218 13.58 0.39 -19.60
CA GLU A 218 13.11 1.69 -19.15
C GLU A 218 11.69 1.61 -18.52
N PRO A 219 11.36 2.55 -17.62
CA PRO A 219 10.05 2.59 -16.98
C PRO A 219 8.93 2.77 -17.99
N ARG A 220 7.91 1.90 -17.96
CA ARG A 220 6.68 2.06 -18.74
C ARG A 220 5.54 2.67 -17.96
N TYR A 221 5.53 2.49 -16.63
CA TYR A 221 4.50 3.00 -15.74
C TYR A 221 5.02 4.17 -14.94
N PHE A 222 4.22 5.23 -14.91
CA PHE A 222 4.53 6.48 -14.23
C PHE A 222 3.42 6.87 -13.29
N ARG A 223 3.76 7.71 -12.31
CA ARG A 223 2.84 8.43 -11.45
C ARG A 223 2.87 9.90 -11.81
N VAL A 224 1.72 10.55 -11.81
CA VAL A 224 1.58 11.98 -12.10
C VAL A 224 1.48 12.76 -10.81
N PHE A 225 2.22 13.86 -10.73
CA PHE A 225 2.29 14.71 -9.57
C PHE A 225 2.17 16.18 -9.94
N ARG A 226 1.61 16.96 -9.02
CA ARG A 226 1.57 18.43 -9.08
C ARG A 226 2.28 18.97 -7.86
N ASP A 227 2.86 20.14 -8.00
CA ASP A 227 3.49 20.97 -6.97
C ASP A 227 4.06 20.18 -5.77
N ALA A 228 5.11 20.66 -5.21
CA ALA A 228 5.67 20.09 -4.00
C ALA A 228 5.47 21.09 -2.85
N VAL A 229 4.80 20.62 -1.79
CA VAL A 229 4.58 21.41 -0.58
C VAL A 229 5.66 21.06 0.43
N ALA A 230 6.33 22.09 0.97
CA ALA A 230 7.36 21.89 1.98
C ALA A 230 6.78 21.32 3.27
N LEU A 231 7.28 20.15 3.69
CA LEU A 231 7.02 19.56 4.99
C LEU A 231 7.94 20.24 6.02
N LYS A 232 7.36 21.06 6.89
CA LYS A 232 8.10 21.83 7.89
C LYS A 232 7.93 21.19 9.27
N ASP A 233 9.04 21.00 9.95
CA ASP A 233 9.01 20.59 11.35
C ASP A 233 8.19 21.60 12.17
N PRO A 234 7.19 21.15 12.95
CA PRO A 234 6.29 22.06 13.68
C PRO A 234 6.96 22.78 14.87
N VAL A 235 8.20 22.41 15.23
CA VAL A 235 8.96 23.01 16.33
C VAL A 235 10.08 23.88 15.81
N SER A 236 10.95 23.33 14.97
CA SER A 236 12.13 24.03 14.44
C SER A 236 11.81 24.90 13.22
N GLY A 237 10.74 24.59 12.49
CA GLY A 237 10.43 25.21 11.20
C GLY A 237 11.31 24.74 10.05
N GLU A 238 12.22 23.79 10.29
CA GLU A 238 13.11 23.23 9.28
C GLU A 238 12.32 22.48 8.21
N ILE A 239 12.75 22.58 6.95
CA ILE A 239 12.16 21.81 5.86
C ILE A 239 12.76 20.41 5.87
N LEU A 240 11.91 19.41 6.07
CA LEU A 240 12.26 17.98 6.14
C LEU A 240 12.24 17.31 4.77
N GLY A 241 11.53 17.89 3.81
CA GLY A 241 11.33 17.40 2.46
C GLY A 241 10.16 18.09 1.80
N TYR A 242 9.80 17.64 0.62
CA TYR A 242 8.69 18.20 -0.14
C TYR A 242 7.69 17.11 -0.49
N GLU A 243 6.45 17.26 -0.07
CA GLU A 243 5.37 16.34 -0.39
C GLU A 243 4.75 16.72 -1.73
N ALA A 244 4.81 15.81 -2.69
CA ALA A 244 4.22 15.99 -4.01
C ALA A 244 2.76 15.48 -4.02
N GLN A 245 1.86 16.31 -4.56
CA GLN A 245 0.45 15.95 -4.71
C GLN A 245 0.29 14.89 -5.80
N TYR A 246 -0.17 13.72 -5.43
CA TYR A 246 -0.43 12.63 -6.35
C TYR A 246 -1.75 12.85 -7.11
N LEU A 247 -1.70 12.80 -8.43
CA LEU A 247 -2.86 13.04 -9.31
C LEU A 247 -3.37 11.76 -9.98
N GLY A 248 -2.49 10.81 -10.31
CA GLY A 248 -2.89 9.61 -11.03
C GLY A 248 -1.73 8.83 -11.60
N LYS A 249 -2.04 7.92 -12.52
CA LYS A 249 -1.09 7.06 -13.21
C LYS A 249 -1.05 7.38 -14.69
N ALA A 250 0.10 7.12 -15.30
CA ALA A 250 0.29 7.21 -16.74
C ALA A 250 1.06 5.98 -17.24
N GLU A 251 0.71 5.50 -18.42
CA GLU A 251 1.42 4.44 -19.12
C GLU A 251 2.08 4.99 -20.37
N LEU A 252 3.37 4.73 -20.56
CA LEU A 252 4.13 5.15 -21.72
C LEU A 252 3.74 4.33 -22.94
N VAL A 253 3.26 5.03 -23.98
CA VAL A 253 2.89 4.45 -25.28
C VAL A 253 4.05 4.57 -26.26
N ARG A 254 4.71 5.74 -26.30
CA ARG A 254 5.82 6.05 -27.19
C ARG A 254 6.82 6.97 -26.48
N GLY A 255 8.11 6.68 -26.62
CA GLY A 255 9.19 7.53 -26.12
C GLY A 255 9.38 8.78 -26.96
N GLU A 256 10.21 9.69 -26.48
CA GLU A 256 10.66 10.87 -27.19
C GLU A 256 11.49 10.47 -28.42
N SER A 257 11.35 11.25 -29.48
CA SER A 257 12.07 11.04 -30.74
C SER A 257 12.34 12.36 -31.45
N PHE A 258 13.10 12.30 -32.53
CA PHE A 258 13.29 13.41 -33.47
C PHE A 258 12.86 12.94 -34.86
N GLU A 259 12.27 13.84 -35.63
CA GLU A 259 11.87 13.62 -37.01
C GLU A 259 12.45 14.71 -37.90
N ASP A 260 13.15 14.32 -38.96
CA ASP A 260 13.70 15.26 -39.91
C ASP A 260 12.64 15.62 -40.96
N ILE A 261 12.21 16.87 -40.95
CA ILE A 261 11.21 17.41 -41.87
C ILE A 261 11.80 18.43 -42.82
N PRO A 262 11.32 18.52 -44.07
CA PRO A 262 11.79 19.56 -45.02
C PRO A 262 11.40 20.96 -44.54
N ASN A 263 12.39 21.88 -44.49
CA ASN A 263 12.20 23.26 -44.02
C ASN A 263 11.62 24.23 -45.08
N GLY A 264 11.18 23.75 -46.24
CA GLY A 264 10.64 24.59 -47.34
C GLY A 264 11.69 25.45 -48.08
N LYS A 265 12.95 25.44 -47.62
CA LYS A 265 14.09 26.15 -48.24
C LYS A 265 15.16 25.21 -48.81
N GLY A 266 14.80 23.92 -49.00
CA GLY A 266 15.68 22.90 -49.56
C GLY A 266 16.60 22.23 -48.54
N GLY A 267 16.40 22.45 -47.24
CA GLY A 267 17.10 21.77 -46.13
C GLY A 267 16.16 20.91 -45.29
N MET A 268 16.73 20.11 -44.38
CA MET A 268 16.01 19.35 -43.36
C MET A 268 16.18 20.05 -42.00
N VAL A 269 15.11 20.03 -41.19
CA VAL A 269 15.11 20.48 -39.80
C VAL A 269 14.69 19.33 -38.94
N SER A 270 15.44 19.00 -37.91
CA SER A 270 15.11 17.96 -36.94
C SER A 270 14.13 18.53 -35.93
N GLU A 271 12.89 18.07 -35.94
CA GLU A 271 11.85 18.45 -34.99
C GLU A 271 11.75 17.45 -33.85
N TYR A 272 11.59 17.99 -32.64
CA TYR A 272 11.45 17.19 -31.43
C TYR A 272 10.00 16.71 -31.28
N ILE A 273 9.82 15.40 -31.11
CA ILE A 273 8.54 14.75 -30.86
C ILE A 273 8.47 14.31 -29.40
N PRO A 274 7.54 14.85 -28.58
CA PRO A 274 7.42 14.47 -27.19
C PRO A 274 6.95 13.03 -27.00
N ALA A 275 7.27 12.44 -25.87
CA ALA A 275 6.75 11.15 -25.48
C ALA A 275 5.21 11.18 -25.36
N THR A 276 4.58 10.05 -25.62
CA THR A 276 3.13 9.89 -25.53
C THR A 276 2.80 8.97 -24.37
N VAL A 277 1.90 9.41 -23.50
CA VAL A 277 1.40 8.63 -22.36
C VAL A 277 -0.13 8.60 -22.36
N ASP A 278 -0.69 7.46 -21.94
CA ASP A 278 -2.12 7.32 -21.66
C ASP A 278 -2.36 7.43 -20.16
N LEU A 279 -3.27 8.34 -19.76
CA LEU A 279 -3.60 8.58 -18.36
C LEU A 279 -4.58 7.52 -17.84
N SER A 280 -4.31 7.00 -16.65
CA SER A 280 -5.14 5.99 -16.01
C SER A 280 -5.29 6.25 -14.51
N ALA A 281 -6.44 5.86 -13.93
CA ALA A 281 -6.71 5.96 -12.49
C ALA A 281 -6.39 7.35 -11.92
N THR A 282 -6.90 8.43 -12.57
CA THR A 282 -6.75 9.80 -12.08
C THR A 282 -7.62 10.02 -10.85
N LYS A 283 -7.03 10.62 -9.81
CA LYS A 283 -7.75 11.07 -8.61
C LYS A 283 -8.20 12.50 -8.71
N GLU A 284 -7.39 13.30 -9.39
CA GLU A 284 -7.66 14.70 -9.66
C GLU A 284 -7.39 14.98 -11.13
N GLU A 285 -7.88 16.12 -11.60
CA GLU A 285 -7.69 16.57 -12.98
C GLU A 285 -6.20 16.88 -13.23
N ILE A 286 -5.67 16.34 -14.31
CA ILE A 286 -4.29 16.54 -14.75
C ILE A 286 -4.24 17.69 -15.75
N ARG A 287 -3.16 18.47 -15.74
CA ARG A 287 -2.98 19.61 -16.64
C ARG A 287 -1.55 19.71 -17.19
N ALA A 288 -1.35 20.52 -18.20
CA ALA A 288 -0.02 20.88 -18.66
C ALA A 288 0.80 21.52 -17.51
N GLY A 289 2.06 21.12 -17.40
CA GLY A 289 2.94 21.48 -16.29
C GLY A 289 3.06 20.40 -15.20
N ASP A 290 2.10 19.49 -15.07
CA ASP A 290 2.19 18.37 -14.12
C ASP A 290 3.37 17.46 -14.47
N ARG A 291 3.97 16.83 -13.48
CA ARG A 291 5.21 16.06 -13.57
C ARG A 291 4.94 14.57 -13.51
N ILE A 292 5.75 13.80 -14.21
CA ILE A 292 5.69 12.34 -14.12
C ILE A 292 6.98 11.78 -13.52
N LEU A 293 6.84 10.77 -12.66
CA LEU A 293 7.95 10.02 -12.10
C LEU A 293 7.69 8.53 -12.26
N PRO A 294 8.72 7.70 -12.45
CA PRO A 294 8.56 6.26 -12.55
C PRO A 294 7.75 5.69 -11.40
N ALA A 295 6.80 4.82 -11.71
CA ALA A 295 6.10 4.09 -10.67
C ALA A 295 7.06 3.08 -10.04
N PRO A 296 7.15 2.99 -8.70
CA PRO A 296 7.95 1.97 -8.06
C PRO A 296 7.38 0.59 -8.39
N ALA A 297 8.26 -0.41 -8.42
CA ALA A 297 7.80 -1.80 -8.49
C ALA A 297 6.81 -2.06 -7.36
N ARG A 298 5.72 -2.79 -7.65
CA ARG A 298 4.77 -3.19 -6.62
C ARG A 298 5.47 -4.14 -5.66
N VAL A 299 5.87 -3.64 -4.52
CA VAL A 299 6.33 -4.45 -3.40
C VAL A 299 5.13 -4.65 -2.50
N PHE A 300 4.61 -5.87 -2.45
CA PHE A 300 3.61 -6.25 -1.44
C PHE A 300 4.34 -6.35 -0.11
N THR A 301 4.32 -5.26 0.65
CA THR A 301 4.92 -5.22 1.99
C THR A 301 3.88 -5.70 2.98
N SER A 302 4.16 -6.81 3.66
CA SER A 302 3.40 -7.18 4.85
C SER A 302 3.91 -6.35 6.01
N TYR A 303 3.02 -5.61 6.61
CA TYR A 303 3.33 -4.83 7.80
C TYR A 303 3.13 -5.70 9.03
N THR A 304 4.23 -5.97 9.73
CA THR A 304 4.16 -6.63 11.02
C THR A 304 4.29 -5.57 12.10
N PRO A 305 3.22 -5.26 12.82
CA PRO A 305 3.25 -4.27 13.89
C PRO A 305 4.24 -4.65 14.98
N ARG A 306 5.05 -3.70 15.40
CA ARG A 306 6.01 -3.85 16.51
C ARG A 306 6.30 -2.51 17.17
N ALA A 307 6.70 -2.55 18.45
CA ALA A 307 7.24 -1.36 19.09
C ALA A 307 8.61 -1.02 18.49
N PRO A 308 8.98 0.25 18.36
CA PRO A 308 10.36 0.64 18.07
C PRO A 308 11.30 0.21 19.20
N HIS A 309 12.52 -0.17 18.83
CA HIS A 309 13.60 -0.44 19.83
C HIS A 309 14.37 0.82 20.22
N ILE A 310 14.09 1.93 19.56
CA ILE A 310 14.66 3.25 19.79
C ILE A 310 13.66 4.11 20.56
N ASP A 311 14.13 5.13 21.25
CA ASP A 311 13.26 6.15 21.84
C ASP A 311 12.73 7.06 20.74
N VAL A 312 11.40 7.10 20.59
CA VAL A 312 10.72 7.90 19.59
C VAL A 312 10.05 9.11 20.24
N GLU A 313 10.35 10.28 19.71
CA GLU A 313 9.65 11.52 20.03
C GLU A 313 9.32 12.27 18.74
N ALA A 314 8.46 11.69 17.94
CA ALA A 314 8.02 12.27 16.68
C ALA A 314 6.86 13.24 16.85
N ARG A 315 6.63 14.07 15.84
CA ARG A 315 5.48 14.99 15.75
C ARG A 315 4.81 14.90 14.41
N VAL A 316 3.50 15.12 14.40
CA VAL A 316 2.73 15.23 13.16
C VAL A 316 3.15 16.51 12.43
N VAL A 317 3.60 16.37 11.19
CA VAL A 317 4.06 17.44 10.28
C VAL A 317 2.94 17.88 9.35
N SER A 318 2.23 16.93 8.77
CA SER A 318 1.13 17.18 7.83
C SER A 318 0.07 16.07 7.91
N ILE A 319 -1.12 16.40 7.42
CA ILE A 319 -2.20 15.43 7.19
C ILE A 319 -2.23 15.16 5.69
N TYR A 320 -1.94 13.91 5.30
CA TYR A 320 -1.84 13.54 3.89
C TYR A 320 -3.18 13.70 3.15
N GLY A 321 -3.09 14.27 1.94
CA GLY A 321 -4.26 14.44 1.06
C GLY A 321 -5.20 15.58 1.46
N SER A 322 -4.84 16.40 2.44
CA SER A 322 -5.65 17.54 2.85
C SER A 322 -4.78 18.71 3.34
N PHE A 323 -4.51 19.63 2.45
CA PHE A 323 -3.75 20.85 2.78
C PHE A 323 -4.53 21.86 3.65
N SER A 324 -5.83 21.63 3.86
CA SER A 324 -6.71 22.52 4.61
C SER A 324 -7.38 21.89 5.82
N ALA A 325 -7.25 20.58 6.05
CA ALA A 325 -7.86 19.94 7.20
C ALA A 325 -7.12 20.30 8.48
N ALA A 326 -7.86 20.81 9.46
CA ALA A 326 -7.32 21.09 10.77
C ALA A 326 -7.06 19.82 11.59
N TYR A 327 -7.78 18.75 11.30
CA TYR A 327 -7.74 17.48 12.05
C TYR A 327 -7.78 16.28 11.11
N ALA A 328 -6.97 15.28 11.42
CA ALA A 328 -7.06 13.95 10.82
C ALA A 328 -7.98 13.04 11.65
N ALA A 329 -8.76 12.23 10.94
CA ALA A 329 -9.65 11.21 11.49
C ALA A 329 -8.97 9.83 11.52
N GLN A 330 -9.64 8.86 12.14
CA GLN A 330 -9.23 7.46 12.11
C GLN A 330 -9.15 6.95 10.66
N ASN A 331 -8.17 6.09 10.39
CA ASN A 331 -7.84 5.56 9.07
C ASN A 331 -7.31 6.60 8.06
N GLN A 332 -6.97 7.80 8.51
CA GLN A 332 -6.23 8.75 7.71
C GLN A 332 -4.73 8.63 7.95
N VAL A 333 -3.95 9.21 7.04
CA VAL A 333 -2.49 9.17 7.04
C VAL A 333 -1.94 10.53 7.46
N VAL A 334 -0.93 10.48 8.31
CA VAL A 334 -0.17 11.66 8.75
C VAL A 334 1.31 11.49 8.43
N ALA A 335 1.99 12.58 8.10
CA ALA A 335 3.44 12.62 8.04
C ALA A 335 4.01 12.96 9.41
N ILE A 336 5.13 12.34 9.79
CA ILE A 336 5.85 12.59 11.03
C ILE A 336 7.30 12.98 10.76
N ASN A 337 7.89 13.80 11.64
CA ASN A 337 9.24 14.38 11.50
C ASN A 337 10.37 13.42 11.93
N MET A 338 10.17 12.13 11.82
CA MET A 338 11.20 11.10 12.00
C MET A 338 11.16 10.13 10.82
N GLY A 339 12.31 9.77 10.30
CA GLY A 339 12.47 8.91 9.13
C GLY A 339 13.44 7.75 9.33
N ALA A 340 13.92 7.20 8.23
CA ALA A 340 14.87 6.08 8.26
C ALA A 340 16.20 6.46 8.94
N GLN A 341 16.64 7.71 8.81
CA GLN A 341 17.86 8.22 9.47
C GLN A 341 17.73 8.22 11.00
N ASP A 342 16.51 8.32 11.51
CA ASP A 342 16.19 8.28 12.93
C ASP A 342 15.90 6.86 13.43
N GLY A 343 16.04 5.83 12.56
CA GLY A 343 15.77 4.43 12.89
C GLY A 343 14.30 4.05 12.86
N ILE A 344 13.43 4.87 12.24
CA ILE A 344 12.03 4.50 12.04
C ILE A 344 11.93 3.51 10.87
N GLU A 345 11.14 2.46 11.07
CA GLU A 345 10.91 1.41 10.09
C GLU A 345 9.41 1.17 9.84
N PRO A 346 9.03 0.70 8.64
CA PRO A 346 7.67 0.26 8.38
C PRO A 346 7.25 -0.86 9.35
N GLY A 347 6.05 -0.73 9.93
CA GLY A 347 5.54 -1.62 10.97
C GLY A 347 5.72 -1.11 12.40
N HIS A 348 6.49 -0.03 12.62
CA HIS A 348 6.57 0.58 13.94
C HIS A 348 5.21 1.15 14.35
N VAL A 349 4.74 0.76 15.53
CA VAL A 349 3.53 1.27 16.17
C VAL A 349 3.92 2.29 17.22
N LEU A 350 3.23 3.43 17.18
CA LEU A 350 3.49 4.57 18.06
C LEU A 350 2.23 4.96 18.81
N SER A 351 2.38 5.34 20.06
CA SER A 351 1.32 5.97 20.86
C SER A 351 1.19 7.42 20.48
N LEU A 352 -0.04 7.84 20.18
CA LEU A 352 -0.38 9.20 19.81
C LEU A 352 -0.79 9.98 21.06
N LEU A 353 -0.17 11.12 21.27
CA LEU A 353 -0.45 12.06 22.36
C LEU A 353 -0.97 13.36 21.81
N THR A 354 -2.15 13.77 22.26
CA THR A 354 -2.69 15.10 21.93
C THR A 354 -1.81 16.19 22.51
N LYS A 355 -1.47 17.18 21.72
CA LYS A 355 -0.74 18.36 22.21
C LYS A 355 -1.60 19.13 23.19
N GLY A 356 -1.18 19.23 24.45
CA GLY A 356 -1.85 20.03 25.45
C GLY A 356 -1.92 21.49 25.01
N ASP A 357 -3.09 22.09 25.03
CA ASP A 357 -3.30 23.50 24.71
C ASP A 357 -2.87 24.42 25.83
N ARG A 358 -2.53 25.67 25.48
CA ARG A 358 -2.36 26.74 26.47
C ARG A 358 -3.70 27.44 26.65
N ILE A 359 -4.22 27.40 27.85
CA ILE A 359 -5.47 28.06 28.21
C ILE A 359 -5.22 29.16 29.27
N LYS A 360 -6.09 30.14 29.29
CA LYS A 360 -6.11 31.10 30.40
C LYS A 360 -6.92 30.49 31.56
N ASP A 361 -6.35 30.47 32.74
CA ASP A 361 -7.08 30.08 33.91
C ASP A 361 -8.14 31.17 34.23
N THR A 362 -9.39 30.86 33.99
CA THR A 362 -10.51 31.78 34.26
C THR A 362 -11.02 31.66 35.69
N THR A 363 -10.51 30.75 36.47
CA THR A 363 -10.91 30.50 37.86
C THR A 363 -10.12 31.35 38.85
N ASP A 364 -8.97 31.88 38.41
CA ASP A 364 -8.14 32.78 39.22
C ASP A 364 -8.18 34.23 38.68
N SER A 365 -8.11 35.16 39.59
CA SER A 365 -8.08 36.61 39.28
C SER A 365 -6.87 37.01 38.44
N ALA A 366 -5.72 36.33 38.59
CA ALA A 366 -4.49 36.56 37.86
C ALA A 366 -4.60 36.11 36.38
N LYS A 367 -5.61 35.29 36.04
CA LYS A 367 -5.84 34.75 34.68
C LYS A 367 -4.57 34.20 34.04
N ALA A 368 -3.77 33.50 34.84
CA ALA A 368 -2.50 32.92 34.39
C ALA A 368 -2.69 32.00 33.16
N VAL A 369 -1.73 32.04 32.24
CA VAL A 369 -1.73 31.12 31.13
C VAL A 369 -1.11 29.80 31.60
N ILE A 370 -1.91 28.74 31.61
CA ILE A 370 -1.48 27.40 31.97
C ILE A 370 -1.42 26.51 30.72
N LYS A 371 -0.50 25.56 30.73
CA LYS A 371 -0.41 24.52 29.67
C LYS A 371 -1.04 23.23 30.19
N LEU A 372 -2.00 22.73 29.45
CA LEU A 372 -2.61 21.43 29.75
C LEU A 372 -1.60 20.30 29.46
N PRO A 373 -1.66 19.16 30.17
CA PRO A 373 -0.85 18.00 29.87
C PRO A 373 -1.21 17.43 28.49
N SER A 374 -0.30 16.64 27.93
CA SER A 374 -0.60 15.83 26.76
C SER A 374 -1.36 14.58 27.19
N GLU A 375 -2.44 14.27 26.51
CA GLU A 375 -3.29 13.10 26.79
C GLU A 375 -3.12 12.01 25.73
N SER A 376 -3.22 10.74 26.14
CA SER A 376 -3.21 9.61 25.21
C SER A 376 -4.42 9.66 24.28
N ASN A 377 -4.18 9.75 22.98
CA ASN A 377 -5.21 9.87 21.94
C ASN A 377 -5.43 8.59 21.15
N GLY A 378 -4.47 7.68 21.15
CA GLY A 378 -4.60 6.43 20.43
C GLY A 378 -3.28 5.89 19.88
N THR A 379 -3.34 5.19 18.75
CA THR A 379 -2.20 4.53 18.12
C THR A 379 -2.13 4.80 16.63
N ALA A 380 -0.90 4.91 16.13
CA ALA A 380 -0.60 5.01 14.71
C ALA A 380 0.46 3.96 14.32
N MET A 381 0.44 3.49 13.08
CA MET A 381 1.43 2.57 12.55
C MET A 381 2.14 3.18 11.35
N VAL A 382 3.46 3.19 11.40
CA VAL A 382 4.29 3.60 10.27
C VAL A 382 4.22 2.52 9.18
N PHE A 383 3.89 2.93 7.95
CA PHE A 383 3.83 2.02 6.81
C PHE A 383 4.81 2.38 5.70
N ARG A 384 5.34 3.61 5.71
CA ARG A 384 6.32 4.09 4.72
C ARG A 384 7.29 5.06 5.36
N THR A 385 8.58 4.87 5.08
CA THR A 385 9.65 5.73 5.58
C THR A 385 10.42 6.36 4.42
N PHE A 386 10.81 7.61 4.61
CA PHE A 386 11.78 8.35 3.82
C PHE A 386 12.94 8.74 4.75
N ASP A 387 13.94 9.43 4.25
CA ASP A 387 15.14 9.73 5.04
C ASP A 387 14.83 10.45 6.35
N ARG A 388 14.02 11.51 6.31
CA ARG A 388 13.71 12.39 7.45
C ARG A 388 12.23 12.44 7.82
N VAL A 389 11.38 11.80 7.07
CA VAL A 389 9.91 11.81 7.23
C VAL A 389 9.39 10.39 7.11
N SER A 390 8.36 10.07 7.88
CA SER A 390 7.63 8.82 7.70
C SER A 390 6.13 9.08 7.61
N TYR A 391 5.40 8.17 6.98
CA TYR A 391 3.95 8.18 6.93
C TYR A 391 3.39 7.12 7.86
N ALA A 392 2.46 7.55 8.72
CA ALA A 392 1.78 6.71 9.67
C ALA A 392 0.26 6.71 9.44
N LEU A 393 -0.34 5.52 9.48
CA LEU A 393 -1.77 5.33 9.45
C LEU A 393 -2.33 5.43 10.88
N LEU A 394 -3.34 6.25 11.09
CA LEU A 394 -4.06 6.37 12.36
C LEU A 394 -4.98 5.16 12.52
N LEU A 395 -4.63 4.23 13.43
CA LEU A 395 -5.37 2.97 13.62
C LEU A 395 -6.56 3.15 14.55
N GLU A 396 -6.32 3.75 15.69
CA GLU A 396 -7.32 4.01 16.71
C GLU A 396 -7.07 5.39 17.33
N ILE A 397 -8.10 6.21 17.39
CA ILE A 397 -8.00 7.55 17.97
C ILE A 397 -9.27 7.86 18.75
N ARG A 398 -9.12 8.67 19.80
CA ARG A 398 -10.24 9.18 20.62
C ARG A 398 -10.72 10.55 20.16
N SER A 399 -9.81 11.36 19.65
CA SER A 399 -10.10 12.70 19.13
C SER A 399 -9.30 12.97 17.86
N GLY A 400 -9.71 13.99 17.08
CA GLY A 400 -9.02 14.39 15.86
C GLY A 400 -7.55 14.75 16.10
N VAL A 401 -6.68 14.27 15.23
CA VAL A 401 -5.22 14.47 15.26
C VAL A 401 -4.85 15.71 14.48
N ARG A 402 -3.97 16.54 15.02
CA ARG A 402 -3.54 17.81 14.40
C ARG A 402 -2.02 17.90 14.27
N VAL A 403 -1.58 18.79 13.40
CA VAL A 403 -0.16 19.10 13.25
C VAL A 403 0.42 19.55 14.60
N GLY A 404 1.57 18.97 14.98
CA GLY A 404 2.25 19.18 16.24
C GLY A 404 1.88 18.21 17.36
N ASP A 405 0.88 17.34 17.19
CA ASP A 405 0.64 16.22 18.11
C ASP A 405 1.85 15.29 18.14
N ARG A 406 2.09 14.64 19.29
CA ARG A 406 3.29 13.83 19.52
C ARG A 406 3.00 12.37 19.29
N LEU A 407 4.02 11.66 18.77
CA LEU A 407 4.03 10.21 18.69
C LEU A 407 5.26 9.70 19.44
N VAL A 408 5.02 8.76 20.35
CA VAL A 408 6.04 8.20 21.24
C VAL A 408 5.99 6.66 21.19
N ASN A 409 6.96 6.01 21.85
CA ASN A 409 6.90 4.57 22.02
C ASN A 409 5.58 4.15 22.67
N PRO A 410 4.98 3.03 22.25
CA PRO A 410 3.81 2.50 22.93
C PRO A 410 4.20 1.93 24.30
N ASP A 411 3.37 2.17 25.31
CA ASP A 411 3.56 1.65 26.67
C ASP A 411 3.54 0.13 26.73
#